data_46f2c35826a1c6d44322850d4fcba57e
#
_entry.id   46f2c35826a1c6d44322850d4fcba57e
#
_cell.length_a   1.000
_cell.length_b   1.000
_cell.length_c   1.000
_cell.angle_alpha   90.00
_cell.angle_beta   90.00
_cell.angle_gamma   90.00
#
_symmetry.space_group_name_H-M   'P 1'
#
loop_
_entity.id
_entity.type
_entity.pdbx_description
1 polymer ?
#
loop_
_entity_poly.entity_id
_entity_poly.type
_entity_poly.pdbx_seq_one_letter_code
_entity_poly.pdbx_strand_id
1 'polypeptide(L)'
;GTSIRIGVNAGSLDPRLLAKYGKATPEALVESAVWEASLFEEHDFHDFKISVKHNDPVVMIKAYQLLAERGDWPLHLGVTEAGPAFQGTIKSATAFGALLSQGIGDTIRVSLSAPPVEEVKVGIQILQSLNLRPRKLEIVSCPSCGRAQVDVYKLADEVTAGLEGMTVPLRVAVMGCVVNGPGEAREADLGVASGNGKGQIFVRGEVIKTVPENMIV
;
A
#
# COMPACT_ATOMS: atom_id res chain seq x y z
N GLY A 1 1.94 29.22 -13.84
CA GLY A 1 3.24 28.87 -13.32
C GLY A 1 3.43 27.36 -13.29
N THR A 2 4.66 26.92 -13.13
CA THR A 2 4.99 25.48 -13.03
C THR A 2 5.36 25.19 -11.58
N SER A 3 4.69 24.18 -10.97
CA SER A 3 5.03 23.73 -9.63
C SER A 3 6.35 22.94 -9.63
N ILE A 4 7.07 22.96 -8.51
CA ILE A 4 8.37 22.33 -8.35
C ILE A 4 8.32 21.24 -7.27
N ARG A 5 9.16 20.22 -7.39
CA ARG A 5 9.40 19.27 -6.32
C ARG A 5 10.86 19.35 -5.86
N ILE A 6 11.07 19.80 -4.64
CA ILE A 6 12.34 19.67 -3.94
C ILE A 6 12.58 18.18 -3.66
N GLY A 7 13.75 17.68 -4.05
CA GLY A 7 14.04 16.24 -3.99
C GLY A 7 15.34 15.92 -3.29
N VAL A 8 15.31 15.70 -1.98
CA VAL A 8 16.46 15.22 -1.22
C VAL A 8 16.51 13.70 -1.26
N ASN A 9 17.64 13.14 -1.68
CA ASN A 9 17.88 11.70 -1.71
C ASN A 9 19.16 11.37 -0.92
N ALA A 10 19.16 10.27 -0.21
CA ALA A 10 20.31 9.82 0.57
C ALA A 10 21.59 9.69 -0.26
N GLY A 11 21.48 9.17 -1.50
CA GLY A 11 22.63 8.95 -2.39
C GLY A 11 23.23 10.23 -3.00
N SER A 12 22.54 11.38 -2.88
CA SER A 12 23.00 12.68 -3.39
C SER A 12 22.86 13.79 -2.35
N LEU A 13 22.96 13.43 -1.08
CA LEU A 13 22.93 14.39 0.02
C LEU A 13 24.10 15.38 -0.09
N ASP A 14 23.84 16.64 0.25
CA ASP A 14 24.85 17.71 0.27
C ASP A 14 26.11 17.26 1.02
N PRO A 15 27.31 17.38 0.41
CA PRO A 15 28.56 16.98 1.03
C PRO A 15 28.84 17.64 2.39
N ARG A 16 28.36 18.87 2.61
CA ARG A 16 28.49 19.57 3.90
C ARG A 16 27.71 18.87 5.01
N LEU A 17 26.49 18.39 4.69
CA LEU A 17 25.66 17.65 5.63
C LEU A 17 26.20 16.22 5.82
N LEU A 18 26.70 15.61 4.75
CA LEU A 18 27.35 14.32 4.86
C LEU A 18 28.59 14.39 5.77
N ALA A 19 29.40 15.45 5.69
CA ALA A 19 30.51 15.68 6.59
C ALA A 19 30.07 15.93 8.04
N LYS A 20 28.96 16.67 8.25
CA LYS A 20 28.40 16.98 9.57
C LYS A 20 27.82 15.76 10.27
N TYR A 21 27.08 14.91 9.56
CA TYR A 21 26.34 13.78 10.12
C TYR A 21 26.99 12.42 9.90
N GLY A 22 28.04 12.33 9.11
CA GLY A 22 28.77 11.10 8.77
C GLY A 22 28.05 10.19 7.78
N LYS A 23 26.72 10.30 7.66
CA LYS A 23 25.87 9.54 6.76
C LYS A 23 24.53 10.26 6.53
N ALA A 24 23.71 9.77 5.61
CA ALA A 24 22.37 10.28 5.34
C ALA A 24 21.39 9.87 6.46
N THR A 25 21.48 10.54 7.62
CA THR A 25 20.54 10.35 8.73
C THR A 25 19.21 11.06 8.45
N PRO A 26 18.13 10.73 9.17
CA PRO A 26 16.87 11.46 9.07
C PRO A 26 17.04 12.97 9.24
N GLU A 27 17.84 13.38 10.23
CA GLU A 27 18.12 14.79 10.54
C GLU A 27 18.87 15.49 9.40
N ALA A 28 19.84 14.79 8.79
CA ALA A 28 20.59 15.32 7.65
C ALA A 28 19.70 15.57 6.41
N LEU A 29 18.79 14.61 6.13
CA LEU A 29 17.82 14.73 5.04
C LEU A 29 16.86 15.90 5.27
N VAL A 30 16.36 16.05 6.49
CA VAL A 30 15.47 17.16 6.87
C VAL A 30 16.17 18.50 6.82
N GLU A 31 17.40 18.61 7.33
CA GLU A 31 18.17 19.86 7.28
C GLU A 31 18.40 20.31 5.82
N SER A 32 18.73 19.38 4.91
CA SER A 32 18.82 19.67 3.49
C SER A 32 17.50 20.19 2.90
N ALA A 33 16.40 19.50 3.20
CA ALA A 33 15.08 19.86 2.67
C ALA A 33 14.61 21.24 3.16
N VAL A 34 14.78 21.54 4.43
CA VAL A 34 14.42 22.84 5.03
C VAL A 34 15.28 23.96 4.45
N TRP A 35 16.57 23.72 4.27
CA TRP A 35 17.46 24.70 3.64
C TRP A 35 17.07 24.97 2.18
N GLU A 36 16.78 23.92 1.41
CA GLU A 36 16.32 24.09 0.02
C GLU A 36 14.97 24.82 -0.05
N ALA A 37 14.04 24.51 0.86
CA ALA A 37 12.73 25.18 0.92
C ALA A 37 12.89 26.68 1.22
N SER A 38 13.81 27.07 2.14
CA SER A 38 14.04 28.48 2.47
C SER A 38 14.49 29.30 1.26
N LEU A 39 15.24 28.71 0.32
CA LEU A 39 15.66 29.41 -0.90
C LEU A 39 14.47 29.77 -1.81
N PHE A 40 13.44 28.94 -1.86
CA PHE A 40 12.22 29.23 -2.61
C PHE A 40 11.37 30.28 -1.90
N GLU A 41 11.26 30.17 -0.58
CA GLU A 41 10.49 31.10 0.26
C GLU A 41 11.11 32.51 0.26
N GLU A 42 12.45 32.65 0.24
CA GLU A 42 13.15 33.93 0.09
C GLU A 42 12.76 34.66 -1.21
N HIS A 43 12.31 33.93 -2.23
CA HIS A 43 11.83 34.46 -3.51
C HIS A 43 10.30 34.51 -3.63
N ASP A 44 9.57 34.37 -2.52
CA ASP A 44 8.09 34.32 -2.48
C ASP A 44 7.49 33.26 -3.40
N PHE A 45 8.20 32.12 -3.53
CA PHE A 45 7.73 30.99 -4.33
C PHE A 45 7.29 29.83 -3.42
N HIS A 46 5.98 29.56 -3.37
CA HIS A 46 5.36 28.57 -2.49
C HIS A 46 4.74 27.38 -3.24
N ASP A 47 4.74 27.40 -4.58
CA ASP A 47 4.18 26.31 -5.39
C ASP A 47 5.17 25.13 -5.53
N PHE A 48 5.54 24.57 -4.38
CA PHE A 48 6.42 23.40 -4.35
C PHE A 48 5.98 22.35 -3.34
N LYS A 49 6.44 21.13 -3.54
CA LYS A 49 6.33 20.01 -2.61
C LYS A 49 7.71 19.42 -2.32
N ILE A 50 7.86 18.70 -1.22
CA ILE A 50 9.14 18.17 -0.77
C ILE A 50 9.14 16.65 -0.73
N SER A 51 10.28 16.04 -1.06
CA SER A 51 10.55 14.63 -0.83
C SER A 51 11.92 14.44 -0.16
N VAL A 52 11.96 13.62 0.89
CA VAL A 52 13.18 13.17 1.58
C VAL A 52 13.24 11.64 1.50
N LYS A 53 14.01 11.13 0.54
CA LYS A 53 14.00 9.72 0.15
C LYS A 53 15.22 8.97 0.65
N HIS A 54 14.98 7.77 1.15
CA HIS A 54 16.01 6.82 1.56
C HIS A 54 15.63 5.41 1.07
N ASN A 55 16.59 4.50 0.91
CA ASN A 55 16.35 3.11 0.56
C ASN A 55 16.01 2.22 1.78
N ASP A 56 16.29 2.72 2.99
CA ASP A 56 15.84 2.14 4.25
C ASP A 56 14.49 2.76 4.65
N PRO A 57 13.41 1.97 4.73
CA PRO A 57 12.08 2.46 5.12
C PRO A 57 12.03 3.12 6.50
N VAL A 58 12.82 2.62 7.46
CA VAL A 58 12.81 3.15 8.85
C VAL A 58 13.42 4.55 8.88
N VAL A 59 14.55 4.76 8.19
CA VAL A 59 15.18 6.08 8.05
C VAL A 59 14.23 7.04 7.33
N MET A 60 13.59 6.58 6.24
CA MET A 60 12.62 7.37 5.50
C MET A 60 11.43 7.80 6.36
N ILE A 61 10.80 6.86 7.09
CA ILE A 61 9.67 7.16 7.98
C ILE A 61 10.07 8.26 8.97
N LYS A 62 11.21 8.11 9.63
CA LYS A 62 11.68 9.10 10.61
C LYS A 62 11.95 10.46 9.97
N ALA A 63 12.55 10.48 8.78
CA ALA A 63 12.82 11.74 8.06
C ALA A 63 11.53 12.50 7.73
N TYR A 64 10.50 11.81 7.21
CA TYR A 64 9.22 12.46 6.91
C TYR A 64 8.45 12.89 8.16
N GLN A 65 8.52 12.13 9.26
CA GLN A 65 7.94 12.54 10.53
C GLN A 65 8.60 13.84 11.04
N LEU A 66 9.93 13.88 11.05
CA LEU A 66 10.67 15.10 11.44
C LEU A 66 10.41 16.28 10.51
N LEU A 67 10.27 16.03 9.20
CA LEU A 67 9.97 17.09 8.23
C LEU A 67 8.57 17.66 8.43
N ALA A 68 7.59 16.80 8.68
CA ALA A 68 6.21 17.21 8.96
C ALA A 68 6.06 18.07 10.24
N GLU A 69 7.00 17.94 11.19
CA GLU A 69 7.07 18.80 12.39
C GLU A 69 7.69 20.19 12.10
N ARG A 70 8.32 20.38 10.93
CA ARG A 70 9.06 21.63 10.59
C ARG A 70 8.26 22.61 9.78
N GLY A 71 7.24 22.17 9.05
CA GLY A 71 6.41 23.04 8.22
C GLY A 71 5.26 22.29 7.57
N ASP A 72 4.36 23.05 6.97
CA ASP A 72 3.13 22.55 6.33
C ASP A 72 3.28 22.45 4.80
N TRP A 73 4.41 21.91 4.35
CA TRP A 73 4.65 21.68 2.92
C TRP A 73 4.00 20.40 2.45
N PRO A 74 3.43 20.35 1.25
CA PRO A 74 3.01 19.10 0.64
C PRO A 74 4.16 18.11 0.51
N LEU A 75 3.97 16.87 0.95
CA LEU A 75 5.01 15.85 1.01
C LEU A 75 4.81 14.77 -0.06
N HIS A 76 5.86 14.49 -0.81
CA HIS A 76 5.88 13.43 -1.81
C HIS A 76 6.66 12.21 -1.31
N LEU A 77 5.94 11.16 -0.93
CA LEU A 77 6.53 9.95 -0.38
C LEU A 77 7.14 9.05 -1.47
N GLY A 78 8.29 8.47 -1.17
CA GLY A 78 8.91 7.49 -2.05
C GLY A 78 10.12 6.83 -1.40
N VAL A 79 10.16 5.50 -1.42
CA VAL A 79 11.37 4.74 -1.12
C VAL A 79 12.24 4.76 -2.38
N THR A 80 13.48 5.25 -2.28
CA THR A 80 14.41 5.22 -3.40
C THR A 80 15.12 3.87 -3.47
N GLU A 81 15.42 3.39 -4.68
CA GLU A 81 16.17 2.15 -4.86
C GLU A 81 15.58 0.97 -4.05
N ALA A 82 14.25 0.82 -4.10
CA ALA A 82 13.56 -0.16 -3.28
C ALA A 82 13.88 -1.62 -3.67
N GLY A 83 14.30 -1.84 -4.92
CA GLY A 83 14.76 -3.14 -5.43
C GLY A 83 13.72 -3.91 -6.24
N PRO A 84 13.88 -5.23 -6.38
CA PRO A 84 12.97 -6.09 -7.13
C PRO A 84 11.53 -6.00 -6.64
N ALA A 85 10.56 -6.38 -7.49
CA ALA A 85 9.13 -6.18 -7.26
C ALA A 85 8.65 -6.61 -5.87
N PHE A 86 8.97 -7.81 -5.43
CA PHE A 86 8.55 -8.32 -4.12
C PHE A 86 9.12 -7.49 -2.96
N GLN A 87 10.44 -7.33 -2.92
CA GLN A 87 11.12 -6.59 -1.85
C GLN A 87 10.75 -5.11 -1.86
N GLY A 88 10.72 -4.49 -3.04
CA GLY A 88 10.37 -3.08 -3.19
C GLY A 88 8.92 -2.78 -2.82
N THR A 89 8.00 -3.70 -3.10
CA THR A 89 6.60 -3.62 -2.65
C THR A 89 6.50 -3.62 -1.14
N ILE A 90 7.20 -4.53 -0.46
CA ILE A 90 7.19 -4.61 1.01
C ILE A 90 7.76 -3.32 1.61
N LYS A 91 8.90 -2.84 1.12
CA LYS A 91 9.50 -1.58 1.60
C LYS A 91 8.56 -0.39 1.43
N SER A 92 7.95 -0.27 0.25
CA SER A 92 7.02 0.82 -0.06
C SER A 92 5.75 0.74 0.79
N ALA A 93 5.16 -0.44 0.94
CA ALA A 93 3.98 -0.65 1.76
C ALA A 93 4.25 -0.34 3.24
N THR A 94 5.41 -0.74 3.76
CA THR A 94 5.83 -0.45 5.13
C THR A 94 5.97 1.05 5.36
N ALA A 95 6.72 1.75 4.50
CA ALA A 95 6.96 3.18 4.66
C ALA A 95 5.69 4.01 4.47
N PHE A 96 4.93 3.75 3.41
CA PHE A 96 3.70 4.49 3.12
C PHE A 96 2.60 4.18 4.13
N GLY A 97 2.47 2.91 4.56
CA GLY A 97 1.52 2.52 5.59
C GLY A 97 1.77 3.27 6.90
N ALA A 98 3.03 3.33 7.34
CA ALA A 98 3.40 4.04 8.56
C ALA A 98 3.14 5.55 8.49
N LEU A 99 3.40 6.20 7.36
CA LEU A 99 3.27 7.65 7.20
C LEU A 99 1.82 8.07 6.91
N LEU A 100 1.19 7.44 5.92
CA LEU A 100 -0.17 7.80 5.49
C LEU A 100 -1.22 7.52 6.58
N SER A 101 -1.01 6.51 7.44
CA SER A 101 -1.89 6.27 8.60
C SER A 101 -1.81 7.37 9.67
N GLN A 102 -0.76 8.18 9.64
CA GLN A 102 -0.58 9.36 10.50
C GLN A 102 -1.00 10.67 9.81
N GLY A 103 -1.52 10.61 8.59
CA GLY A 103 -1.86 11.78 7.79
C GLY A 103 -0.64 12.47 7.16
N ILE A 104 0.51 11.82 7.11
CA ILE A 104 1.74 12.37 6.53
C ILE A 104 1.89 11.88 5.09
N GLY A 105 1.87 12.79 4.12
CA GLY A 105 2.07 12.53 2.70
C GLY A 105 0.86 12.87 1.85
N ASP A 106 1.09 13.56 0.73
CA ASP A 106 0.06 14.07 -0.20
C ASP A 106 0.11 13.36 -1.55
N THR A 107 1.27 12.92 -1.95
CA THR A 107 1.50 12.14 -3.16
C THR A 107 2.50 11.01 -2.92
N ILE A 108 2.39 9.93 -3.67
CA ILE A 108 3.29 8.78 -3.54
C ILE A 108 3.95 8.41 -4.86
N ARG A 109 5.14 7.80 -4.79
CA ARG A 109 5.79 7.11 -5.90
C ARG A 109 6.36 5.78 -5.42
N VAL A 110 5.87 4.69 -5.96
CA VAL A 110 6.50 3.37 -5.84
C VAL A 110 7.67 3.30 -6.82
N SER A 111 8.78 2.69 -6.42
CA SER A 111 9.96 2.48 -7.26
C SER A 111 10.36 1.01 -7.21
N LEU A 112 10.30 0.33 -8.35
CA LEU A 112 10.59 -1.09 -8.47
C LEU A 112 11.55 -1.33 -9.64
N SER A 113 12.42 -2.33 -9.51
CA SER A 113 13.13 -2.90 -10.66
C SER A 113 12.18 -3.83 -11.44
N ALA A 114 11.14 -3.23 -12.05
CA ALA A 114 10.06 -3.89 -12.77
C ALA A 114 9.43 -2.91 -13.78
N PRO A 115 8.56 -3.36 -14.70
CA PRO A 115 7.83 -2.47 -15.59
C PRO A 115 7.05 -1.39 -14.82
N PRO A 116 7.01 -0.12 -15.30
CA PRO A 116 6.36 0.99 -14.57
C PRO A 116 4.89 0.77 -14.23
N VAL A 117 4.19 -0.05 -15.02
CA VAL A 117 2.79 -0.41 -14.74
C VAL A 117 2.65 -1.14 -13.40
N GLU A 118 3.63 -1.96 -13.01
CA GLU A 118 3.62 -2.67 -11.73
C GLU A 118 3.75 -1.69 -10.54
N GLU A 119 4.52 -0.63 -10.70
CA GLU A 119 4.63 0.43 -9.67
C GLU A 119 3.27 1.10 -9.42
N VAL A 120 2.51 1.35 -10.50
CA VAL A 120 1.16 1.94 -10.40
C VAL A 120 0.19 0.98 -9.72
N LYS A 121 0.21 -0.31 -10.07
CA LYS A 121 -0.62 -1.34 -9.44
C LYS A 121 -0.36 -1.43 -7.94
N VAL A 122 0.91 -1.50 -7.55
CA VAL A 122 1.33 -1.54 -6.14
C VAL A 122 0.89 -0.28 -5.40
N GLY A 123 1.10 0.91 -5.98
CA GLY A 123 0.68 2.17 -5.38
C GLY A 123 -0.84 2.24 -5.15
N ILE A 124 -1.64 1.82 -6.13
CA ILE A 124 -3.10 1.73 -6.01
C ILE A 124 -3.47 0.76 -4.88
N GLN A 125 -2.87 -0.42 -4.83
CA GLN A 125 -3.17 -1.43 -3.82
C GLN A 125 -2.82 -0.96 -2.40
N ILE A 126 -1.71 -0.25 -2.21
CA ILE A 126 -1.35 0.35 -0.92
C ILE A 126 -2.41 1.37 -0.48
N LEU A 127 -2.82 2.28 -1.37
CA LEU A 127 -3.83 3.28 -1.05
C LEU A 127 -5.20 2.67 -0.76
N GLN A 128 -5.58 1.62 -1.47
CA GLN A 128 -6.82 0.87 -1.22
C GLN A 128 -6.78 0.14 0.13
N SER A 129 -5.65 -0.47 0.49
CA SER A 129 -5.46 -1.14 1.77
C SER A 129 -5.55 -0.18 2.97
N LEU A 130 -5.22 1.09 2.75
CA LEU A 130 -5.32 2.16 3.76
C LEU A 130 -6.67 2.91 3.72
N ASN A 131 -7.62 2.50 2.89
CA ASN A 131 -8.90 3.18 2.64
C ASN A 131 -8.76 4.64 2.13
N LEU A 132 -7.60 5.01 1.58
CA LEU A 132 -7.34 6.31 0.97
C LEU A 132 -7.77 6.37 -0.51
N ARG A 133 -8.14 5.24 -1.08
CA ARG A 133 -8.69 5.11 -2.42
C ARG A 133 -9.82 4.08 -2.41
N PRO A 134 -10.93 4.31 -3.14
CA PRO A 134 -12.00 3.32 -3.26
C PRO A 134 -11.44 1.97 -3.71
N ARG A 135 -11.83 0.91 -3.02
CA ARG A 135 -11.53 -0.46 -3.44
C ARG A 135 -12.35 -0.77 -4.69
N LYS A 136 -11.79 -1.56 -5.60
CA LYS A 136 -12.57 -2.16 -6.68
C LYS A 136 -13.07 -3.52 -6.20
N LEU A 137 -12.40 -4.57 -6.59
CA LEU A 137 -12.64 -5.92 -6.10
C LEU A 137 -11.59 -6.24 -5.03
N GLU A 138 -12.03 -6.70 -3.86
CA GLU A 138 -11.16 -7.21 -2.79
C GLU A 138 -11.50 -8.68 -2.54
N ILE A 139 -10.53 -9.56 -2.72
CA ILE A 139 -10.67 -10.97 -2.36
C ILE A 139 -10.05 -11.19 -0.97
N VAL A 140 -10.85 -11.66 -0.03
CA VAL A 140 -10.44 -12.06 1.30
C VAL A 140 -10.50 -13.58 1.37
N SER A 141 -9.36 -14.25 1.47
CA SER A 141 -9.30 -15.70 1.54
C SER A 141 -8.62 -16.17 2.83
N CYS A 142 -9.05 -17.30 3.35
CA CYS A 142 -8.40 -17.88 4.50
C CYS A 142 -7.08 -18.57 4.11
N PRO A 143 -6.12 -18.70 5.05
CA PRO A 143 -4.79 -19.24 4.75
C PRO A 143 -4.76 -20.79 4.64
N SER A 144 -5.90 -21.44 4.40
CA SER A 144 -6.00 -22.92 4.27
C SER A 144 -5.38 -23.66 5.47
N CYS A 145 -5.88 -23.41 6.67
CA CYS A 145 -5.42 -24.06 7.89
C CYS A 145 -5.88 -25.54 7.94
N GLY A 146 -5.48 -26.30 8.99
CA GLY A 146 -5.84 -27.71 9.16
C GLY A 146 -7.35 -28.03 9.24
N ARG A 147 -8.22 -27.02 9.23
CA ARG A 147 -9.68 -27.15 9.16
C ARG A 147 -10.24 -26.97 7.75
N ALA A 148 -9.40 -26.58 6.77
CA ALA A 148 -9.84 -26.43 5.39
C ALA A 148 -10.26 -27.80 4.82
N GLN A 149 -11.38 -27.84 4.15
CA GLN A 149 -11.97 -29.04 3.56
C GLN A 149 -11.97 -28.98 2.03
N VAL A 150 -11.44 -27.90 1.47
CA VAL A 150 -11.28 -27.65 0.04
C VAL A 150 -9.92 -27.05 -0.23
N ASP A 151 -9.46 -27.10 -1.46
CA ASP A 151 -8.27 -26.35 -1.91
C ASP A 151 -8.62 -24.85 -2.02
N VAL A 152 -8.35 -24.12 -0.94
CA VAL A 152 -8.67 -22.70 -0.84
C VAL A 152 -7.86 -21.87 -1.83
N TYR A 153 -6.61 -22.26 -2.11
CA TYR A 153 -5.76 -21.54 -3.06
C TYR A 153 -6.37 -21.58 -4.46
N LYS A 154 -6.70 -22.79 -4.91
CA LYS A 154 -7.35 -22.99 -6.20
C LYS A 154 -8.69 -22.26 -6.29
N LEU A 155 -9.54 -22.37 -5.25
CA LEU A 155 -10.83 -21.71 -5.22
C LEU A 155 -10.70 -20.17 -5.23
N ALA A 156 -9.74 -19.61 -4.50
CA ALA A 156 -9.50 -18.18 -4.50
C ALA A 156 -9.00 -17.67 -5.87
N ASP A 157 -8.14 -18.45 -6.53
CA ASP A 157 -7.66 -18.13 -7.88
C ASP A 157 -8.80 -18.19 -8.91
N GLU A 158 -9.65 -19.22 -8.85
CA GLU A 158 -10.81 -19.37 -9.75
C GLU A 158 -11.83 -18.24 -9.54
N VAL A 159 -12.14 -17.88 -8.28
CA VAL A 159 -13.01 -16.73 -7.96
C VAL A 159 -12.41 -15.43 -8.46
N THR A 160 -11.10 -15.24 -8.26
CA THR A 160 -10.40 -14.04 -8.74
C THR A 160 -10.47 -13.93 -10.25
N ALA A 161 -10.20 -15.03 -10.97
CA ALA A 161 -10.28 -15.07 -12.43
C ALA A 161 -11.72 -14.85 -12.94
N GLY A 162 -12.71 -15.46 -12.30
CA GLY A 162 -14.13 -15.30 -12.67
C GLY A 162 -14.67 -13.90 -12.46
N LEU A 163 -14.08 -13.13 -11.57
CA LEU A 163 -14.45 -11.74 -11.27
C LEU A 163 -13.51 -10.71 -11.92
N GLU A 164 -12.55 -11.15 -12.72
CA GLU A 164 -11.63 -10.27 -13.43
C GLU A 164 -12.38 -9.30 -14.35
N GLY A 165 -12.01 -8.03 -14.31
CA GLY A 165 -12.66 -6.98 -15.09
C GLY A 165 -13.90 -6.36 -14.45
N MET A 166 -14.38 -6.86 -13.32
CA MET A 166 -15.45 -6.20 -12.57
C MET A 166 -14.98 -4.86 -12.02
N THR A 167 -15.77 -3.83 -12.27
CA THR A 167 -15.50 -2.45 -11.80
C THR A 167 -16.27 -2.09 -10.52
N VAL A 168 -17.18 -2.95 -10.10
CA VAL A 168 -18.00 -2.74 -8.90
C VAL A 168 -17.13 -2.94 -7.65
N PRO A 169 -17.19 -2.06 -6.66
CA PRO A 169 -16.47 -2.22 -5.41
C PRO A 169 -17.12 -3.32 -4.57
N LEU A 170 -16.59 -4.55 -4.67
CA LEU A 170 -17.06 -5.70 -3.92
C LEU A 170 -15.94 -6.28 -3.06
N ARG A 171 -16.29 -6.62 -1.84
CA ARG A 171 -15.48 -7.45 -0.95
C ARG A 171 -16.02 -8.89 -1.02
N VAL A 172 -15.20 -9.80 -1.53
CA VAL A 172 -15.56 -11.21 -1.73
C VAL A 172 -14.73 -12.09 -0.81
N ALA A 173 -15.41 -12.87 0.04
CA ALA A 173 -14.76 -13.78 0.98
C ALA A 173 -14.73 -15.21 0.44
N VAL A 174 -13.55 -15.84 0.44
CA VAL A 174 -13.37 -17.25 0.05
C VAL A 174 -12.83 -18.03 1.23
N MET A 175 -13.71 -18.85 1.84
CA MET A 175 -13.43 -19.56 3.09
C MET A 175 -13.50 -21.07 2.90
N GLY A 176 -12.45 -21.75 3.36
CA GLY A 176 -12.28 -23.20 3.20
C GLY A 176 -12.88 -24.06 4.31
N CYS A 177 -13.59 -23.48 5.28
CA CYS A 177 -14.22 -24.27 6.34
C CYS A 177 -15.52 -23.63 6.85
N VAL A 178 -16.36 -24.43 7.49
CA VAL A 178 -17.64 -23.98 8.06
C VAL A 178 -17.52 -23.45 9.50
N VAL A 179 -16.32 -23.41 10.08
CA VAL A 179 -16.12 -22.96 11.47
C VAL A 179 -15.96 -21.44 11.52
N ASN A 180 -14.92 -20.91 10.90
CA ASN A 180 -14.67 -19.46 10.85
C ASN A 180 -15.27 -18.81 9.59
N GLY A 181 -15.47 -19.61 8.53
CA GLY A 181 -15.95 -19.14 7.24
C GLY A 181 -17.23 -18.31 7.30
N PRO A 182 -18.29 -18.74 8.00
CA PRO A 182 -19.51 -17.94 8.12
C PRO A 182 -19.30 -16.60 8.83
N GLY A 183 -18.40 -16.53 9.82
CA GLY A 183 -18.08 -15.30 10.54
C GLY A 183 -17.35 -14.28 9.64
N GLU A 184 -16.31 -14.72 8.97
CA GLU A 184 -15.52 -13.90 8.04
C GLU A 184 -16.33 -13.49 6.80
N ALA A 185 -17.19 -14.39 6.29
CA ALA A 185 -18.04 -14.12 5.15
C ALA A 185 -19.14 -13.07 5.44
N ARG A 186 -19.52 -12.88 6.71
CA ARG A 186 -20.55 -11.88 7.10
C ARG A 186 -20.13 -10.45 6.83
N GLU A 187 -18.85 -10.15 6.93
CA GLU A 187 -18.31 -8.80 6.71
C GLU A 187 -18.05 -8.51 5.23
N ALA A 188 -18.23 -9.50 4.35
CA ALA A 188 -18.08 -9.36 2.92
C ALA A 188 -19.42 -9.08 2.24
N ASP A 189 -19.40 -8.43 1.07
CA ASP A 189 -20.58 -8.24 0.25
C ASP A 189 -21.08 -9.56 -0.34
N LEU A 190 -20.14 -10.43 -0.72
CA LEU A 190 -20.35 -11.77 -1.23
C LEU A 190 -19.34 -12.71 -0.59
N GLY A 191 -19.73 -13.92 -0.27
CA GLY A 191 -18.78 -14.88 0.28
C GLY A 191 -19.17 -16.31 0.00
N VAL A 192 -18.18 -17.19 0.05
CA VAL A 192 -18.36 -18.63 0.05
C VAL A 192 -17.65 -19.25 1.26
N ALA A 193 -18.34 -20.14 1.95
CA ALA A 193 -17.77 -21.00 2.99
C ALA A 193 -17.96 -22.47 2.57
N SER A 194 -16.85 -23.17 2.36
CA SER A 194 -16.85 -24.53 1.82
C SER A 194 -16.63 -25.57 2.91
N GLY A 195 -17.30 -26.68 2.79
CA GLY A 195 -17.15 -27.82 3.69
C GLY A 195 -18.03 -29.01 3.29
N ASN A 196 -17.56 -30.22 3.57
CA ASN A 196 -18.29 -31.50 3.26
C ASN A 196 -18.71 -31.62 1.78
N GLY A 197 -17.84 -31.18 0.83
CA GLY A 197 -18.12 -31.24 -0.61
C GLY A 197 -19.18 -30.26 -1.09
N LYS A 198 -19.51 -29.24 -0.30
CA LYS A 198 -20.50 -28.20 -0.61
C LYS A 198 -19.96 -26.82 -0.29
N GLY A 199 -20.45 -25.81 -0.99
CA GLY A 199 -20.23 -24.40 -0.71
C GLY A 199 -21.53 -23.71 -0.32
N GLN A 200 -21.50 -22.94 0.77
CA GLN A 200 -22.56 -22.01 1.13
C GLN A 200 -22.20 -20.63 0.58
N ILE A 201 -23.07 -20.08 -0.25
CA ILE A 201 -22.92 -18.74 -0.82
C ILE A 201 -23.65 -17.75 0.07
N PHE A 202 -22.94 -16.72 0.50
CA PHE A 202 -23.44 -15.65 1.36
C PHE A 202 -23.53 -14.34 0.59
N VAL A 203 -24.58 -13.60 0.85
CA VAL A 203 -24.69 -12.19 0.47
C VAL A 203 -24.97 -11.40 1.73
N ARG A 204 -24.08 -10.46 2.07
CA ARG A 204 -24.18 -9.62 3.28
C ARG A 204 -24.49 -10.41 4.56
N GLY A 205 -23.81 -11.55 4.71
CA GLY A 205 -23.93 -12.41 5.89
C GLY A 205 -25.08 -13.42 5.87
N GLU A 206 -25.97 -13.38 4.89
CA GLU A 206 -27.07 -14.32 4.76
C GLU A 206 -26.75 -15.43 3.74
N VAL A 207 -26.97 -16.69 4.11
CA VAL A 207 -26.82 -17.82 3.20
C VAL A 207 -27.95 -17.79 2.19
N ILE A 208 -27.64 -17.51 0.94
CA ILE A 208 -28.63 -17.47 -0.15
C ILE A 208 -28.71 -18.78 -0.93
N LYS A 209 -27.64 -19.57 -0.93
CA LYS A 209 -27.58 -20.80 -1.70
C LYS A 209 -26.56 -21.79 -1.11
N THR A 210 -26.83 -23.07 -1.21
CA THR A 210 -25.85 -24.13 -0.98
C THR A 210 -25.71 -24.94 -2.27
N VAL A 211 -24.49 -25.07 -2.74
CA VAL A 211 -24.16 -25.73 -4.02
C VAL A 211 -23.10 -26.81 -3.80
N PRO A 212 -22.99 -27.82 -4.69
CA PRO A 212 -21.83 -28.70 -4.73
C PRO A 212 -20.54 -27.90 -4.94
N GLU A 213 -19.41 -28.40 -4.46
CA GLU A 213 -18.10 -27.73 -4.54
C GLU A 213 -17.73 -27.32 -5.98
N ASN A 214 -18.00 -28.17 -6.95
CA ASN A 214 -17.73 -27.91 -8.37
C ASN A 214 -18.68 -26.90 -9.04
N MET A 215 -19.59 -26.29 -8.29
CA MET A 215 -20.54 -25.26 -8.76
C MET A 215 -20.44 -23.95 -7.98
N ILE A 216 -19.34 -23.74 -7.26
CA ILE A 216 -19.13 -22.54 -6.44
C ILE A 216 -18.80 -21.33 -7.30
N VAL A 217 -18.06 -21.49 -8.36
CA VAL A 217 -17.62 -20.46 -9.33
C VAL A 217 -18.46 -20.46 -10.58
#